data_d84610fcede1aeb36e59cb6feee436f3
#
_entry.id   d84610fcede1aeb36e59cb6feee436f3
#
_cell.length_a   1.000
_cell.length_b   1.000
_cell.length_c   1.000
_cell.angle_alpha   90.00
_cell.angle_beta   90.00
_cell.angle_gamma   90.00
#
_symmetry.space_group_name_H-M   'P 1'
#
loop_
_entity.id
_entity.type
_entity.pdbx_description
1 polymer ?
#
loop_
_entity_poly.entity_id
_entity_poly.type
_entity_poly.pdbx_seq_one_letter_code
_entity_poly.pdbx_strand_id
1 'polypeptide(L)'
;MEESCAEKDKGILWLKNRFLTKKAWMFKKPDTALFAGMLLGLCSFWNGAAVIACLLILMGFAFFSDGKLDYLILAIVTVVFSEIQSKMFVWGSVVSPSVYFGFLAEKKSLPGIAVYLFEISGIVFLGVLVLLFFLKKMERAVAVSILFPTIFAFVASLTPDINVNHKYIIISYAFLAVFWGGAVSRLFHWKGAVGKILSLILALSLTITGIYDFAVILKDNDSGHRVSVNLNSGLTSWLAENLKKDDLILTPEYSINEVTMSGVMMYLGWPYYAWSAGYDTYYRAARAVEIYTTASAQVLKKTVEEEQITYILFEEGMKFEEKECREDVIADTLSLIHISEPTRQAEIS
;
A
#
# COMPACT_ATOMS: atom_id res chain seq x y z
N MET A 1 -28.17 -3.03 9.85
CA MET A 1 -27.50 -2.19 10.87
C MET A 1 -28.45 -1.18 11.50
N GLU A 2 -29.27 -0.50 10.74
CA GLU A 2 -30.20 0.53 11.23
C GLU A 2 -31.16 0.02 12.31
N GLU A 3 -31.86 -1.09 12.07
CA GLU A 3 -32.73 -1.74 13.07
C GLU A 3 -31.97 -2.11 14.36
N SER A 4 -30.76 -2.62 14.21
CA SER A 4 -29.90 -2.99 15.34
C SER A 4 -29.46 -1.78 16.16
N CYS A 5 -29.26 -0.64 15.51
CA CYS A 5 -28.95 0.61 16.19
C CYS A 5 -30.16 1.27 16.86
N ALA A 6 -31.38 0.92 16.45
CA ALA A 6 -32.60 1.44 17.05
C ALA A 6 -32.94 0.81 18.43
N GLU A 7 -32.40 -0.37 18.74
CA GLU A 7 -32.63 -1.05 20.04
C GLU A 7 -32.18 -0.20 21.23
N LYS A 8 -32.98 -0.23 22.29
CA LYS A 8 -32.76 0.59 23.50
C LYS A 8 -31.83 -0.05 24.53
N ASP A 9 -31.40 -1.27 24.29
CA ASP A 9 -30.52 -2.01 25.20
C ASP A 9 -29.18 -1.29 25.43
N LYS A 10 -28.68 -1.39 26.66
CA LYS A 10 -27.42 -0.74 27.08
C LYS A 10 -26.52 -1.73 27.83
N GLY A 11 -25.21 -1.45 27.77
CA GLY A 11 -24.20 -2.21 28.55
C GLY A 11 -24.15 -3.68 28.20
N ILE A 12 -24.11 -4.53 29.22
CA ILE A 12 -23.96 -5.99 29.11
C ILE A 12 -25.14 -6.63 28.34
N LEU A 13 -26.37 -6.14 28.54
CA LEU A 13 -27.53 -6.65 27.82
C LEU A 13 -27.41 -6.42 26.31
N TRP A 14 -26.92 -5.25 25.90
CA TRP A 14 -26.63 -4.94 24.52
C TRP A 14 -25.60 -5.92 23.92
N LEU A 15 -24.49 -6.17 24.64
CA LEU A 15 -23.47 -7.13 24.20
C LEU A 15 -24.06 -8.55 24.07
N LYS A 16 -24.84 -9.01 25.08
CA LYS A 16 -25.51 -10.30 25.03
C LYS A 16 -26.40 -10.43 23.79
N ASN A 17 -27.21 -9.44 23.52
CA ASN A 17 -28.10 -9.44 22.37
C ASN A 17 -27.36 -9.40 21.04
N ARG A 18 -26.17 -8.75 20.98
CA ARG A 18 -25.34 -8.68 19.77
C ARG A 18 -24.56 -9.95 19.48
N PHE A 19 -24.23 -10.77 20.47
CA PHE A 19 -23.35 -11.90 20.25
C PHE A 19 -23.93 -13.26 20.63
N LEU A 20 -24.86 -13.32 21.58
CA LEU A 20 -25.33 -14.59 22.15
C LEU A 20 -26.75 -14.98 21.71
N THR A 21 -27.45 -14.15 20.93
CA THR A 21 -28.81 -14.47 20.48
C THR A 21 -28.80 -15.10 19.09
N LYS A 22 -29.79 -15.96 18.80
CA LYS A 22 -29.99 -16.53 17.48
C LYS A 22 -30.17 -15.42 16.42
N LYS A 23 -30.87 -14.32 16.74
CA LYS A 23 -31.07 -13.16 15.86
C LYS A 23 -29.75 -12.56 15.36
N ALA A 24 -28.73 -12.52 16.22
CA ALA A 24 -27.40 -11.98 15.87
C ALA A 24 -26.70 -12.80 14.79
N TRP A 25 -26.96 -14.11 14.74
CA TRP A 25 -26.31 -15.08 13.84
C TRP A 25 -27.27 -15.65 12.76
N MET A 26 -28.32 -14.92 12.42
CA MET A 26 -29.21 -15.31 11.32
C MET A 26 -28.69 -14.78 9.99
N PHE A 27 -29.03 -15.49 8.93
CA PHE A 27 -28.96 -14.95 7.57
C PHE A 27 -30.09 -13.94 7.36
N LYS A 28 -29.76 -12.80 6.79
CA LYS A 28 -30.75 -11.78 6.39
C LYS A 28 -30.78 -11.59 4.87
N LYS A 29 -29.60 -11.53 4.23
CA LYS A 29 -29.42 -11.32 2.79
C LYS A 29 -28.21 -12.10 2.28
N PRO A 30 -28.24 -13.44 2.33
CA PRO A 30 -27.07 -14.26 1.98
C PRO A 30 -26.70 -14.16 0.48
N ASP A 31 -27.67 -13.97 -0.40
CA ASP A 31 -27.49 -13.72 -1.84
C ASP A 31 -26.68 -12.43 -2.09
N THR A 32 -27.06 -11.35 -1.44
CA THR A 32 -26.34 -10.08 -1.50
C THR A 32 -24.93 -10.20 -0.91
N ALA A 33 -24.77 -10.94 0.19
CA ALA A 33 -23.49 -11.17 0.82
C ALA A 33 -22.55 -11.99 -0.08
N LEU A 34 -23.08 -13.03 -0.73
CA LEU A 34 -22.35 -13.85 -1.69
C LEU A 34 -21.87 -13.00 -2.88
N PHE A 35 -22.76 -12.26 -3.50
CA PHE A 35 -22.43 -11.40 -4.65
C PHE A 35 -21.41 -10.32 -4.30
N ALA A 36 -21.62 -9.62 -3.16
CA ALA A 36 -20.68 -8.61 -2.69
C ALA A 36 -19.31 -9.19 -2.35
N GLY A 37 -19.27 -10.41 -1.79
CA GLY A 37 -18.02 -11.13 -1.49
C GLY A 37 -17.23 -11.47 -2.76
N MET A 38 -17.91 -11.94 -3.82
CA MET A 38 -17.28 -12.19 -5.11
C MET A 38 -16.69 -10.90 -5.70
N LEU A 39 -17.47 -9.82 -5.75
CA LEU A 39 -16.99 -8.53 -6.28
C LEU A 39 -15.79 -8.02 -5.48
N LEU A 40 -15.87 -8.04 -4.17
CA LEU A 40 -14.78 -7.58 -3.32
C LEU A 40 -13.52 -8.46 -3.49
N GLY A 41 -13.68 -9.78 -3.59
CA GLY A 41 -12.57 -10.70 -3.86
C GLY A 41 -11.90 -10.45 -5.20
N LEU A 42 -12.66 -10.17 -6.24
CA LEU A 42 -12.12 -9.81 -7.55
C LEU A 42 -11.36 -8.47 -7.52
N CYS A 43 -11.75 -7.52 -6.68
CA CYS A 43 -11.04 -6.25 -6.51
C CYS A 43 -9.62 -6.43 -5.95
N SER A 44 -9.27 -7.58 -5.37
CA SER A 44 -7.92 -7.86 -4.84
C SER A 44 -6.84 -7.81 -5.93
N PHE A 45 -7.21 -8.05 -7.20
CA PHE A 45 -6.32 -7.92 -8.35
C PHE A 45 -5.74 -6.51 -8.50
N TRP A 46 -6.54 -5.49 -8.24
CA TRP A 46 -6.07 -4.11 -8.34
C TRP A 46 -5.45 -3.59 -7.06
N ASN A 47 -6.03 -3.94 -5.90
CA ASN A 47 -5.52 -3.45 -4.61
C ASN A 47 -5.95 -4.33 -3.44
N GLY A 48 -5.09 -5.29 -3.07
CA GLY A 48 -5.34 -6.19 -1.94
C GLY A 48 -5.45 -5.45 -0.60
N ALA A 49 -4.70 -4.36 -0.39
CA ALA A 49 -4.79 -3.58 0.84
C ALA A 49 -6.17 -2.91 1.01
N ALA A 50 -6.76 -2.42 -0.09
CA ALA A 50 -8.12 -1.86 -0.05
C ALA A 50 -9.16 -2.94 0.30
N VAL A 51 -9.01 -4.16 -0.23
CA VAL A 51 -9.89 -5.29 0.11
C VAL A 51 -9.80 -5.65 1.59
N ILE A 52 -8.59 -5.74 2.14
CA ILE A 52 -8.37 -5.98 3.58
C ILE A 52 -8.99 -4.87 4.42
N ALA A 53 -8.79 -3.60 4.04
CA ALA A 53 -9.42 -2.47 4.73
C ALA A 53 -10.96 -2.55 4.70
N CYS A 54 -11.55 -2.93 3.57
CA CYS A 54 -13.00 -3.15 3.46
C CYS A 54 -13.46 -4.27 4.37
N LEU A 55 -12.74 -5.41 4.44
CA LEU A 55 -13.07 -6.51 5.35
C LEU A 55 -13.00 -6.08 6.82
N LEU A 56 -12.01 -5.27 7.19
CA LEU A 56 -11.89 -4.72 8.55
C LEU A 56 -13.06 -3.78 8.89
N ILE A 57 -13.48 -2.91 7.97
CA ILE A 57 -14.66 -2.05 8.14
C ILE A 57 -15.93 -2.91 8.27
N LEU A 58 -16.07 -3.93 7.43
CA LEU A 58 -17.20 -4.87 7.46
C LEU A 58 -17.23 -5.68 8.75
N MET A 59 -16.08 -6.04 9.31
CA MET A 59 -15.98 -6.63 10.66
C MET A 59 -16.56 -5.68 11.72
N GLY A 60 -16.24 -4.38 11.63
CA GLY A 60 -16.86 -3.34 12.47
C GLY A 60 -18.39 -3.27 12.27
N PHE A 61 -18.87 -3.32 11.03
CA PHE A 61 -20.31 -3.37 10.77
C PHE A 61 -20.96 -4.62 11.35
N ALA A 62 -20.32 -5.79 11.22
CA ALA A 62 -20.79 -7.03 11.81
C ALA A 62 -20.89 -6.94 13.33
N PHE A 63 -19.96 -6.24 14.00
CA PHE A 63 -20.00 -5.99 15.44
C PHE A 63 -21.29 -5.26 15.85
N PHE A 64 -21.68 -4.23 15.11
CA PHE A 64 -22.87 -3.41 15.42
C PHE A 64 -24.19 -3.94 14.84
N SER A 65 -24.16 -4.96 13.98
CA SER A 65 -25.33 -5.47 13.28
C SER A 65 -25.79 -6.84 13.77
N ASP A 66 -27.05 -7.17 13.51
CA ASP A 66 -27.53 -8.55 13.44
C ASP A 66 -27.21 -9.14 12.05
N GLY A 67 -27.37 -10.48 11.93
CA GLY A 67 -27.11 -11.15 10.66
C GLY A 67 -25.63 -11.33 10.38
N LYS A 68 -24.84 -11.67 11.40
CA LYS A 68 -23.38 -11.86 11.29
C LYS A 68 -22.97 -12.93 10.29
N LEU A 69 -23.85 -13.91 10.02
CA LEU A 69 -23.59 -14.94 9.02
C LEU A 69 -23.49 -14.37 7.59
N ASP A 70 -24.20 -13.29 7.28
CA ASP A 70 -24.04 -12.63 5.98
C ASP A 70 -22.64 -12.02 5.84
N TYR A 71 -22.14 -11.34 6.88
CA TYR A 71 -20.77 -10.80 6.89
C TYR A 71 -19.71 -11.90 6.85
N LEU A 72 -19.97 -13.03 7.52
CA LEU A 72 -19.05 -14.19 7.50
C LEU A 72 -18.97 -14.80 6.09
N ILE A 73 -20.13 -15.04 5.44
CA ILE A 73 -20.15 -15.51 4.05
C ILE A 73 -19.40 -14.52 3.13
N LEU A 74 -19.72 -13.23 3.24
CA LEU A 74 -19.04 -12.21 2.45
C LEU A 74 -17.52 -12.31 2.62
N ALA A 75 -17.02 -12.37 3.86
CA ALA A 75 -15.60 -12.46 4.15
C ALA A 75 -14.97 -13.75 3.59
N ILE A 76 -15.60 -14.91 3.80
CA ILE A 76 -15.11 -16.20 3.27
C ILE A 76 -15.03 -16.16 1.75
N VAL A 77 -16.10 -15.71 1.08
CA VAL A 77 -16.14 -15.63 -0.39
C VAL A 77 -15.08 -14.66 -0.91
N THR A 78 -14.91 -13.50 -0.26
CA THR A 78 -13.85 -12.54 -0.62
C THR A 78 -12.47 -13.19 -0.53
N VAL A 79 -12.16 -13.90 0.56
CA VAL A 79 -10.87 -14.56 0.73
C VAL A 79 -10.67 -15.67 -0.32
N VAL A 80 -11.69 -16.51 -0.56
CA VAL A 80 -11.62 -17.57 -1.57
C VAL A 80 -11.33 -17.00 -2.96
N PHE A 81 -12.04 -15.97 -3.39
CA PHE A 81 -11.80 -15.35 -4.70
C PHE A 81 -10.43 -14.65 -4.77
N SER A 82 -9.99 -14.00 -3.69
CA SER A 82 -8.65 -13.41 -3.61
C SER A 82 -7.56 -14.46 -3.70
N GLU A 83 -7.71 -15.60 -3.03
CA GLU A 83 -6.76 -16.71 -3.07
C GLU A 83 -6.69 -17.37 -4.44
N ILE A 84 -7.83 -17.62 -5.09
CA ILE A 84 -7.87 -18.17 -6.46
C ILE A 84 -7.09 -17.25 -7.39
N GLN A 85 -7.36 -15.95 -7.32
CA GLN A 85 -6.71 -14.94 -8.13
C GLN A 85 -5.21 -14.84 -7.84
N SER A 86 -4.83 -14.82 -6.56
CA SER A 86 -3.43 -14.79 -6.14
C SER A 86 -2.66 -15.99 -6.74
N LYS A 87 -3.21 -17.19 -6.64
CA LYS A 87 -2.58 -18.40 -7.22
C LYS A 87 -2.49 -18.40 -8.74
N MET A 88 -3.34 -17.64 -9.43
CA MET A 88 -3.28 -17.51 -10.90
C MET A 88 -2.21 -16.52 -11.37
N PHE A 89 -1.92 -15.48 -10.61
CA PHE A 89 -1.13 -14.35 -11.07
C PHE A 89 0.10 -14.02 -10.21
N VAL A 90 0.20 -14.58 -9.00
CA VAL A 90 1.28 -14.26 -8.05
C VAL A 90 2.04 -15.54 -7.69
N TRP A 91 3.32 -15.60 -8.05
CA TRP A 91 4.20 -16.71 -7.75
C TRP A 91 5.33 -16.24 -6.82
N GLY A 92 5.60 -17.03 -5.76
CA GLY A 92 6.75 -16.79 -4.89
C GLY A 92 6.55 -15.71 -3.82
N SER A 93 5.44 -14.97 -3.80
CA SER A 93 5.12 -14.06 -2.70
C SER A 93 4.60 -14.84 -1.49
N VAL A 94 5.11 -14.49 -0.31
CA VAL A 94 4.70 -15.09 0.96
C VAL A 94 4.14 -14.03 1.87
N VAL A 95 2.91 -14.25 2.35
CA VAL A 95 2.31 -13.41 3.40
C VAL A 95 3.08 -13.64 4.70
N SER A 96 3.62 -12.57 5.29
CA SER A 96 4.40 -12.60 6.52
C SER A 96 3.65 -11.89 7.65
N PRO A 97 2.65 -12.53 8.29
CA PRO A 97 1.90 -11.91 9.37
C PRO A 97 2.81 -11.62 10.55
N SER A 98 2.76 -10.41 11.05
CA SER A 98 3.47 -9.99 12.25
C SER A 98 2.56 -9.20 13.17
N VAL A 99 2.80 -9.30 14.47
CA VAL A 99 2.08 -8.54 15.49
C VAL A 99 3.07 -7.63 16.19
N TYR A 100 2.70 -6.37 16.30
CA TYR A 100 3.51 -5.35 16.96
C TYR A 100 2.58 -4.31 17.63
N PHE A 101 3.14 -3.31 18.27
CA PHE A 101 2.36 -2.23 18.85
C PHE A 101 2.98 -0.87 18.51
N GLY A 102 2.13 0.08 18.14
CA GLY A 102 2.50 1.48 17.99
C GLY A 102 2.98 1.90 16.60
N PHE A 103 2.97 1.02 15.59
CA PHE A 103 3.34 1.33 14.21
C PHE A 103 4.66 2.12 14.12
N LEU A 104 4.67 3.29 13.47
CA LEU A 104 5.83 4.18 13.37
C LEU A 104 5.89 5.27 14.45
N ALA A 105 4.98 5.25 15.44
CA ALA A 105 5.04 6.20 16.54
C ALA A 105 6.41 6.12 17.26
N GLU A 106 7.01 7.24 17.58
CA GLU A 106 8.31 7.31 18.27
C GLU A 106 8.25 6.54 19.61
N LYS A 107 7.21 6.82 20.39
CA LYS A 107 6.94 6.09 21.65
C LYS A 107 5.87 5.05 21.41
N LYS A 108 6.19 3.77 21.64
CA LYS A 108 5.26 2.63 21.50
C LYS A 108 4.28 2.56 22.68
N SER A 109 3.43 3.60 22.80
CA SER A 109 2.44 3.77 23.87
C SER A 109 1.20 4.45 23.32
N LEU A 110 0.06 4.36 24.03
CA LEU A 110 -1.18 5.05 23.59
C LEU A 110 -1.00 6.57 23.44
N PRO A 111 -0.33 7.30 24.35
CA PRO A 111 -0.03 8.71 24.12
C PRO A 111 0.88 8.93 22.90
N GLY A 112 1.89 8.09 22.69
CA GLY A 112 2.77 8.17 21.51
C GLY A 112 2.01 7.95 20.20
N ILE A 113 1.08 6.99 20.16
CA ILE A 113 0.16 6.79 19.02
C ILE A 113 -0.70 8.04 18.79
N ALA A 114 -1.21 8.66 19.85
CA ALA A 114 -2.01 9.87 19.71
C ALA A 114 -1.19 11.05 19.14
N VAL A 115 0.05 11.22 19.58
CA VAL A 115 0.98 12.21 19.01
C VAL A 115 1.22 11.93 17.53
N TYR A 116 1.56 10.70 17.18
CA TYR A 116 1.79 10.29 15.80
C TYR A 116 0.55 10.54 14.90
N LEU A 117 -0.64 10.15 15.37
CA LEU A 117 -1.88 10.42 14.63
C LEU A 117 -2.15 11.92 14.45
N PHE A 118 -1.79 12.73 15.44
CA PHE A 118 -1.90 14.18 15.33
C PHE A 118 -0.91 14.75 14.31
N GLU A 119 0.32 14.28 14.30
CA GLU A 119 1.36 14.71 13.35
C GLU A 119 0.98 14.42 11.89
N ILE A 120 0.46 13.22 11.60
CA ILE A 120 0.14 12.83 10.23
C ILE A 120 -1.24 13.30 9.73
N SER A 121 -2.15 13.71 10.62
CA SER A 121 -3.54 13.99 10.25
C SER A 121 -4.18 15.19 10.95
N GLY A 122 -3.41 15.93 11.77
CA GLY A 122 -3.95 16.98 12.58
C GLY A 122 -5.06 16.46 13.51
N ILE A 123 -6.20 17.12 13.50
CA ILE A 123 -7.32 16.79 14.39
C ILE A 123 -8.22 15.65 13.91
N VAL A 124 -8.01 15.11 12.70
CA VAL A 124 -8.97 14.19 12.06
C VAL A 124 -9.23 12.94 12.89
N PHE A 125 -8.19 12.23 13.33
CA PHE A 125 -8.37 11.02 14.14
C PHE A 125 -8.71 11.32 15.60
N LEU A 126 -7.99 12.24 16.22
CA LEU A 126 -8.21 12.55 17.64
C LEU A 126 -9.57 13.22 17.86
N GLY A 127 -9.97 14.10 16.97
CA GLY A 127 -11.25 14.78 17.01
C GLY A 127 -12.46 13.87 16.80
N VAL A 128 -12.25 12.64 16.28
CA VAL A 128 -13.34 11.66 16.14
C VAL A 128 -14.05 11.40 17.47
N LEU A 129 -13.32 11.37 18.57
CA LEU A 129 -13.95 11.21 19.90
C LEU A 129 -14.99 12.28 20.18
N VAL A 130 -14.69 13.53 19.81
CA VAL A 130 -15.65 14.66 19.93
C VAL A 130 -16.76 14.53 18.88
N LEU A 131 -16.40 14.20 17.64
CA LEU A 131 -17.36 14.04 16.55
C LEU A 131 -18.44 13.00 16.87
N LEU A 132 -18.08 11.88 17.50
CA LEU A 132 -19.01 10.83 17.89
C LEU A 132 -20.17 11.32 18.79
N PHE A 133 -19.97 12.37 19.60
CA PHE A 133 -21.07 12.94 20.41
C PHE A 133 -22.14 13.63 19.56
N PHE A 134 -21.77 14.15 18.40
CA PHE A 134 -22.68 14.86 17.49
C PHE A 134 -23.31 13.98 16.42
N LEU A 135 -22.90 12.72 16.32
CA LEU A 135 -23.42 11.77 15.34
C LEU A 135 -24.63 11.00 15.89
N LYS A 136 -25.54 10.62 15.00
CA LYS A 136 -26.63 9.69 15.31
C LYS A 136 -26.08 8.30 15.59
N LYS A 137 -26.87 7.45 16.25
CA LYS A 137 -26.45 6.10 16.68
C LYS A 137 -25.90 5.23 15.54
N MET A 138 -26.54 5.25 14.39
CA MET A 138 -26.06 4.55 13.18
C MET A 138 -24.76 5.17 12.65
N GLU A 139 -24.72 6.49 12.50
CA GLU A 139 -23.54 7.22 12.04
C GLU A 139 -22.32 6.94 12.95
N ARG A 140 -22.52 6.87 14.29
CA ARG A 140 -21.47 6.47 15.24
C ARG A 140 -20.94 5.07 14.97
N ALA A 141 -21.85 4.10 14.76
CA ALA A 141 -21.46 2.72 14.48
C ALA A 141 -20.62 2.65 13.18
N VAL A 142 -21.00 3.41 12.14
CA VAL A 142 -20.22 3.49 10.89
C VAL A 142 -18.87 4.15 11.13
N ALA A 143 -18.83 5.32 11.80
CA ALA A 143 -17.59 6.03 12.07
C ALA A 143 -16.60 5.19 12.91
N VAL A 144 -17.08 4.46 13.92
CA VAL A 144 -16.25 3.54 14.70
C VAL A 144 -15.75 2.38 13.84
N SER A 145 -16.59 1.82 12.97
CA SER A 145 -16.18 0.73 12.07
C SER A 145 -15.07 1.16 11.10
N ILE A 146 -15.10 2.40 10.64
CA ILE A 146 -14.06 2.99 9.77
C ILE A 146 -12.71 3.08 10.47
N LEU A 147 -12.64 3.10 11.81
CA LEU A 147 -11.38 3.09 12.55
C LEU A 147 -10.69 1.71 12.61
N PHE A 148 -11.37 0.62 12.26
CA PHE A 148 -10.79 -0.73 12.34
C PHE A 148 -9.53 -0.91 11.48
N PRO A 149 -9.45 -0.41 10.24
CA PRO A 149 -8.20 -0.43 9.48
C PRO A 149 -7.06 0.34 10.17
N THR A 150 -7.35 1.49 10.76
CA THR A 150 -6.34 2.24 11.54
C THR A 150 -5.87 1.42 12.75
N ILE A 151 -6.78 0.83 13.51
CA ILE A 151 -6.41 -0.03 14.66
C ILE A 151 -5.53 -1.18 14.18
N PHE A 152 -5.89 -1.85 13.08
CA PHE A 152 -5.08 -2.90 12.47
C PHE A 152 -3.68 -2.40 12.13
N ALA A 153 -3.55 -1.23 11.52
CA ALA A 153 -2.27 -0.63 11.16
C ALA A 153 -1.31 -0.46 12.35
N PHE A 154 -1.84 -0.28 13.56
CA PHE A 154 -1.03 -0.10 14.78
C PHE A 154 -0.72 -1.40 15.53
N VAL A 155 -1.31 -2.53 15.15
CA VAL A 155 -1.15 -3.78 15.91
C VAL A 155 -0.67 -4.97 15.08
N ALA A 156 -0.82 -4.93 13.75
CA ALA A 156 -0.47 -6.07 12.90
C ALA A 156 -0.04 -5.62 11.50
N SER A 157 0.82 -6.42 10.86
CA SER A 157 1.14 -6.32 9.43
C SER A 157 1.00 -7.68 8.75
N LEU A 158 0.74 -7.67 7.46
CA LEU A 158 0.71 -8.85 6.60
C LEU A 158 1.91 -8.90 5.64
N THR A 159 2.76 -7.89 5.69
CA THR A 159 3.94 -7.75 4.84
C THR A 159 5.19 -7.55 5.69
N PRO A 160 6.39 -7.88 5.17
CA PRO A 160 7.65 -7.64 5.89
C PRO A 160 7.86 -6.15 6.23
N ASP A 161 7.42 -5.26 5.36
CA ASP A 161 7.52 -3.82 5.57
C ASP A 161 6.26 -3.26 6.24
N ILE A 162 6.41 -2.82 7.49
CA ILE A 162 5.32 -2.21 8.26
C ILE A 162 4.87 -0.87 7.69
N ASN A 163 5.73 -0.15 6.93
CA ASN A 163 5.36 1.13 6.31
C ASN A 163 4.15 1.00 5.37
N VAL A 164 3.96 -0.18 4.76
CA VAL A 164 2.82 -0.48 3.89
C VAL A 164 1.48 -0.24 4.61
N ASN A 165 1.45 -0.32 5.93
CA ASN A 165 0.24 -0.11 6.73
C ASN A 165 -0.29 1.32 6.72
N HIS A 166 0.47 2.32 6.23
CA HIS A 166 -0.06 3.66 5.97
C HIS A 166 -1.32 3.64 5.10
N LYS A 167 -1.44 2.67 4.19
CA LYS A 167 -2.62 2.51 3.33
C LYS A 167 -3.91 2.36 4.14
N TYR A 168 -3.87 1.63 5.26
CA TYR A 168 -5.04 1.43 6.13
C TYR A 168 -5.42 2.71 6.86
N ILE A 169 -4.42 3.49 7.28
CA ILE A 169 -4.64 4.79 7.93
C ILE A 169 -5.26 5.78 6.94
N ILE A 170 -4.71 5.85 5.72
CA ILE A 170 -5.22 6.73 4.64
C ILE A 170 -6.66 6.39 4.28
N ILE A 171 -7.02 5.11 4.18
CA ILE A 171 -8.40 4.68 3.87
C ILE A 171 -9.35 5.13 4.99
N SER A 172 -8.99 4.91 6.26
CA SER A 172 -9.81 5.39 7.38
C SER A 172 -9.92 6.92 7.37
N TYR A 173 -8.82 7.63 7.11
CA TYR A 173 -8.79 9.09 6.99
C TYR A 173 -9.78 9.58 5.92
N ALA A 174 -9.74 9.00 4.73
CA ALA A 174 -10.60 9.40 3.61
C ALA A 174 -12.10 9.22 3.94
N PHE A 175 -12.47 8.10 4.58
CA PHE A 175 -13.86 7.90 4.98
C PHE A 175 -14.29 8.80 6.15
N LEU A 176 -13.42 9.07 7.11
CA LEU A 176 -13.69 9.99 8.20
C LEU A 176 -13.88 11.43 7.71
N ALA A 177 -13.19 11.83 6.64
CA ALA A 177 -13.37 13.15 6.03
C ALA A 177 -14.81 13.43 5.61
N VAL A 178 -15.60 12.40 5.23
CA VAL A 178 -17.03 12.54 4.93
C VAL A 178 -17.82 13.02 6.16
N PHE A 179 -17.55 12.45 7.33
CA PHE A 179 -18.20 12.85 8.58
C PHE A 179 -17.77 14.26 9.03
N TRP A 180 -16.51 14.59 8.84
CA TRP A 180 -15.98 15.93 9.11
C TRP A 180 -16.59 16.97 8.17
N GLY A 181 -16.72 16.67 6.88
CA GLY A 181 -17.43 17.53 5.93
C GLY A 181 -18.89 17.77 6.37
N GLY A 182 -19.57 16.73 6.87
CA GLY A 182 -20.89 16.86 7.47
C GLY A 182 -20.91 17.75 8.71
N ALA A 183 -19.89 17.69 9.56
CA ALA A 183 -19.78 18.56 10.75
C ALA A 183 -19.53 20.02 10.36
N VAL A 184 -18.64 20.28 9.40
CA VAL A 184 -18.37 21.61 8.83
C VAL A 184 -19.66 22.20 8.26
N SER A 185 -20.41 21.43 7.46
CA SER A 185 -21.69 21.86 6.89
C SER A 185 -22.73 22.17 7.95
N ARG A 186 -22.88 21.34 8.99
CA ARG A 186 -23.82 21.61 10.10
C ARG A 186 -23.46 22.89 10.85
N LEU A 187 -22.17 23.15 11.10
CA LEU A 187 -21.71 24.41 11.72
C LEU A 187 -21.99 25.62 10.83
N PHE A 188 -21.76 25.49 9.53
CA PHE A 188 -21.99 26.59 8.59
C PHE A 188 -23.45 27.07 8.60
N HIS A 189 -24.40 26.13 8.74
CA HIS A 189 -25.84 26.41 8.81
C HIS A 189 -26.33 26.74 10.23
N TRP A 190 -25.45 26.69 11.23
CA TRP A 190 -25.79 26.97 12.61
C TRP A 190 -25.64 28.49 12.90
N LYS A 191 -26.67 29.10 13.49
CA LYS A 191 -26.70 30.45 14.04
C LYS A 191 -25.76 31.51 13.40
N GLY A 192 -26.14 32.08 12.26
CA GLY A 192 -25.61 33.34 11.74
C GLY A 192 -24.09 33.38 11.51
N ALA A 193 -23.47 34.50 11.84
CA ALA A 193 -22.03 34.73 11.61
C ALA A 193 -21.13 33.80 12.43
N VAL A 194 -21.52 33.49 13.66
CA VAL A 194 -20.73 32.63 14.58
C VAL A 194 -20.57 31.21 13.99
N GLY A 195 -21.66 30.62 13.49
CA GLY A 195 -21.58 29.28 12.85
C GLY A 195 -20.66 29.26 11.64
N LYS A 196 -20.69 30.29 10.80
CA LYS A 196 -19.81 30.45 9.64
C LYS A 196 -18.34 30.56 10.04
N ILE A 197 -18.03 31.35 11.07
CA ILE A 197 -16.66 31.50 11.57
C ILE A 197 -16.15 30.18 12.14
N LEU A 198 -16.93 29.50 12.97
CA LEU A 198 -16.56 28.19 13.53
C LEU A 198 -16.38 27.10 12.43
N SER A 199 -17.23 27.12 11.42
CA SER A 199 -17.13 26.25 10.26
C SER A 199 -15.82 26.49 9.49
N LEU A 200 -15.46 27.74 9.28
CA LEU A 200 -14.19 28.11 8.61
C LEU A 200 -12.97 27.67 9.45
N ILE A 201 -12.97 27.93 10.74
CA ILE A 201 -11.90 27.51 11.65
C ILE A 201 -11.76 25.99 11.62
N LEU A 202 -12.87 25.24 11.71
CA LEU A 202 -12.83 23.77 11.63
C LEU A 202 -12.32 23.31 10.28
N ALA A 203 -12.79 23.87 9.18
CA ALA A 203 -12.32 23.49 7.84
C ALA A 203 -10.81 23.71 7.68
N LEU A 204 -10.30 24.87 8.11
CA LEU A 204 -8.86 25.16 8.11
C LEU A 204 -8.08 24.18 9.00
N SER A 205 -8.57 23.88 10.20
CA SER A 205 -7.90 22.93 11.10
C SER A 205 -7.83 21.50 10.55
N LEU A 206 -8.80 21.12 9.71
CA LEU A 206 -8.83 19.81 9.04
C LEU A 206 -7.93 19.73 7.80
N THR A 207 -7.59 20.86 7.18
CA THR A 207 -6.90 20.88 5.89
C THR A 207 -5.51 21.51 5.91
N ILE A 208 -5.15 22.23 6.99
CA ILE A 208 -3.92 23.03 7.04
C ILE A 208 -2.65 22.19 6.88
N THR A 209 -2.60 20.98 7.42
CA THR A 209 -1.46 20.07 7.28
C THR A 209 -1.27 19.68 5.81
N GLY A 210 -2.35 19.27 5.13
CA GLY A 210 -2.28 18.93 3.71
C GLY A 210 -1.95 20.12 2.82
N ILE A 211 -2.41 21.34 3.18
CA ILE A 211 -2.02 22.56 2.46
C ILE A 211 -0.52 22.83 2.65
N TYR A 212 -0.02 22.65 3.88
CA TYR A 212 1.41 22.81 4.17
C TYR A 212 2.26 21.80 3.38
N ASP A 213 1.91 20.50 3.42
CA ASP A 213 2.64 19.46 2.70
C ASP A 213 2.64 19.72 1.19
N PHE A 214 1.49 20.14 0.65
CA PHE A 214 1.40 20.50 -0.77
C PHE A 214 2.29 21.69 -1.11
N ALA A 215 2.36 22.71 -0.24
CA ALA A 215 3.24 23.86 -0.43
C ALA A 215 4.72 23.48 -0.37
N VAL A 216 5.11 22.54 0.52
CA VAL A 216 6.46 22.00 0.61
C VAL A 216 6.81 21.26 -0.69
N ILE A 217 5.94 20.34 -1.15
CA ILE A 217 6.15 19.60 -2.41
C ILE A 217 6.32 20.56 -3.59
N LEU A 218 5.51 21.63 -3.67
CA LEU A 218 5.65 22.63 -4.74
C LEU A 218 6.97 23.40 -4.67
N LYS A 219 7.42 23.72 -3.45
CA LYS A 219 8.68 24.43 -3.23
C LYS A 219 9.89 23.54 -3.59
N ASP A 220 9.85 22.28 -3.18
CA ASP A 220 10.96 21.35 -3.37
C ASP A 220 10.93 20.65 -4.74
N ASN A 221 9.93 20.95 -5.59
CA ASN A 221 9.79 20.39 -6.93
C ASN A 221 10.67 21.15 -7.93
N ASP A 222 11.96 21.21 -7.65
CA ASP A 222 12.99 21.78 -8.51
C ASP A 222 13.73 20.70 -9.33
N SER A 223 14.70 21.10 -10.14
CA SER A 223 15.48 20.19 -11.00
C SER A 223 16.33 19.21 -10.21
N GLY A 224 16.75 19.55 -8.98
CA GLY A 224 17.58 18.71 -8.12
C GLY A 224 16.81 17.54 -7.48
N HIS A 225 15.48 17.63 -7.43
CA HIS A 225 14.62 16.60 -6.84
C HIS A 225 13.81 15.80 -7.88
N ARG A 226 14.14 15.95 -9.16
CA ARG A 226 13.46 15.24 -10.26
C ARG A 226 14.34 14.14 -10.83
N VAL A 227 13.78 12.95 -10.95
CA VAL A 227 14.34 11.90 -11.80
C VAL A 227 13.79 12.11 -13.22
N SER A 228 14.69 12.24 -14.19
CA SER A 228 14.32 12.37 -15.60
C SER A 228 14.87 11.19 -16.39
N VAL A 229 13.98 10.49 -17.09
CA VAL A 229 14.32 9.35 -17.94
C VAL A 229 13.99 9.71 -19.38
N ASN A 230 14.97 9.55 -20.30
CA ASN A 230 14.77 9.82 -21.71
C ASN A 230 14.14 8.63 -22.43
N LEU A 231 12.82 8.64 -22.55
CA LEU A 231 12.09 7.56 -23.24
C LEU A 231 12.26 7.57 -24.77
N ASN A 232 12.94 8.56 -25.33
CA ASN A 232 13.29 8.62 -26.75
C ASN A 232 14.78 8.33 -26.98
N SER A 233 15.41 7.63 -26.04
CA SER A 233 16.82 7.25 -26.15
C SER A 233 17.01 6.10 -27.16
N GLY A 234 18.24 5.93 -27.64
CA GLY A 234 18.60 4.79 -28.48
C GLY A 234 18.40 3.46 -27.76
N LEU A 235 18.65 3.42 -26.44
CA LEU A 235 18.39 2.25 -25.60
C LEU A 235 16.90 1.90 -25.57
N THR A 236 16.02 2.89 -25.36
CA THR A 236 14.56 2.64 -25.37
C THR A 236 14.07 2.11 -26.71
N SER A 237 14.54 2.70 -27.81
CA SER A 237 14.21 2.26 -29.17
C SER A 237 14.69 0.83 -29.40
N TRP A 238 15.94 0.53 -29.02
CA TRP A 238 16.49 -0.80 -29.14
C TRP A 238 15.73 -1.84 -28.32
N LEU A 239 15.39 -1.51 -27.07
CA LEU A 239 14.59 -2.39 -26.19
C LEU A 239 13.24 -2.72 -26.84
N ALA A 240 12.54 -1.70 -27.37
CA ALA A 240 11.24 -1.88 -28.01
C ALA A 240 11.29 -2.75 -29.28
N GLU A 241 12.38 -2.68 -30.03
CA GLU A 241 12.52 -3.41 -31.29
C GLU A 241 13.03 -4.85 -31.12
N ASN A 242 13.86 -5.08 -30.11
CA ASN A 242 14.61 -6.34 -29.99
C ASN A 242 14.13 -7.28 -28.89
N LEU A 243 13.46 -6.75 -27.85
CA LEU A 243 13.04 -7.58 -26.73
C LEU A 243 11.71 -8.29 -26.98
N LYS A 244 11.65 -9.52 -26.52
CA LYS A 244 10.45 -10.36 -26.52
C LYS A 244 9.83 -10.37 -25.12
N LYS A 245 8.59 -10.81 -25.05
CA LYS A 245 7.82 -10.88 -23.80
C LYS A 245 8.50 -11.69 -22.69
N ASP A 246 9.25 -12.73 -23.08
CA ASP A 246 9.86 -13.68 -22.15
C ASP A 246 11.35 -13.35 -21.87
N ASP A 247 11.88 -12.27 -22.46
CA ASP A 247 13.24 -11.83 -22.18
C ASP A 247 13.35 -11.23 -20.79
N LEU A 248 14.46 -11.54 -20.09
CA LEU A 248 14.74 -11.11 -18.73
C LEU A 248 16.05 -10.33 -18.71
N ILE A 249 15.99 -9.09 -18.23
CA ILE A 249 17.14 -8.18 -18.18
C ILE A 249 17.64 -8.06 -16.75
N LEU A 250 18.94 -8.31 -16.55
CA LEU A 250 19.63 -7.92 -15.34
C LEU A 250 20.06 -6.45 -15.43
N THR A 251 19.64 -5.66 -14.45
CA THR A 251 20.02 -4.24 -14.30
C THR A 251 20.71 -4.02 -12.96
N PRO A 252 21.46 -2.91 -12.79
CA PRO A 252 21.90 -2.48 -11.47
C PRO A 252 20.72 -2.33 -10.51
N GLU A 253 20.95 -2.66 -9.24
CA GLU A 253 19.93 -2.47 -8.21
C GLU A 253 19.65 -0.98 -7.96
N TYR A 254 18.43 -0.67 -7.55
CA TYR A 254 17.99 0.68 -7.18
C TYR A 254 18.17 1.74 -8.27
N SER A 255 18.35 1.35 -9.54
CA SER A 255 18.40 2.28 -10.65
C SER A 255 17.02 2.53 -11.25
N ILE A 256 16.77 3.78 -11.65
CA ILE A 256 15.61 4.20 -12.43
C ILE A 256 16.14 4.69 -13.76
N ASN A 257 16.02 3.88 -14.77
CA ASN A 257 16.55 4.11 -16.10
C ASN A 257 15.51 3.75 -17.17
N GLU A 258 15.91 3.79 -18.43
CA GLU A 258 15.08 3.48 -19.60
C GLU A 258 14.51 2.06 -19.53
N VAL A 259 15.27 1.09 -19.01
CA VAL A 259 14.80 -0.30 -18.85
C VAL A 259 13.60 -0.36 -17.89
N THR A 260 13.70 0.32 -16.73
CA THR A 260 12.62 0.39 -15.75
C THR A 260 11.33 0.95 -16.33
N MET A 261 11.47 1.96 -17.22
CA MET A 261 10.32 2.68 -17.79
C MET A 261 9.81 2.07 -19.10
N SER A 262 10.56 1.18 -19.75
CA SER A 262 10.18 0.56 -21.02
C SER A 262 9.18 -0.60 -20.89
N GLY A 263 8.92 -1.06 -19.67
CA GLY A 263 7.96 -2.15 -19.42
C GLY A 263 8.52 -3.56 -19.67
N VAL A 264 9.84 -3.71 -19.83
CA VAL A 264 10.51 -4.99 -19.96
C VAL A 264 10.64 -5.70 -18.62
N MET A 265 10.76 -7.04 -18.65
CA MET A 265 10.94 -7.82 -17.43
C MET A 265 12.36 -7.67 -16.89
N MET A 266 12.47 -7.22 -15.65
CA MET A 266 13.76 -7.10 -14.95
C MET A 266 13.97 -8.27 -14.01
N TYR A 267 15.21 -8.76 -13.93
CA TYR A 267 15.57 -9.86 -13.03
C TYR A 267 15.40 -9.49 -11.55
N LEU A 268 15.81 -8.28 -11.15
CA LEU A 268 15.68 -7.79 -9.78
C LEU A 268 15.10 -6.36 -9.73
N GLY A 269 15.64 -5.43 -10.52
CA GLY A 269 15.18 -4.05 -10.62
C GLY A 269 15.31 -3.29 -9.31
N TRP A 270 14.20 -2.77 -8.80
CA TRP A 270 14.15 -2.11 -7.50
C TRP A 270 13.67 -3.11 -6.43
N PRO A 271 14.59 -3.80 -5.72
CA PRO A 271 14.28 -4.94 -4.87
C PRO A 271 13.32 -4.61 -3.71
N TYR A 272 13.31 -3.37 -3.22
CA TYR A 272 12.42 -2.93 -2.15
C TYR A 272 10.94 -3.20 -2.46
N TYR A 273 10.49 -2.95 -3.69
CA TYR A 273 9.08 -3.17 -4.05
C TYR A 273 8.70 -4.66 -4.01
N ALA A 274 9.56 -5.52 -4.51
CA ALA A 274 9.35 -6.97 -4.47
C ALA A 274 9.42 -7.48 -3.02
N TRP A 275 10.42 -7.07 -2.26
CA TRP A 275 10.56 -7.42 -0.85
C TRP A 275 9.36 -6.97 -0.01
N SER A 276 8.90 -5.74 -0.17
CA SER A 276 7.73 -5.22 0.57
C SER A 276 6.43 -5.95 0.22
N ALA A 277 6.37 -6.59 -0.94
CA ALA A 277 5.28 -7.46 -1.37
C ALA A 277 5.44 -8.93 -0.92
N GLY A 278 6.50 -9.26 -0.17
CA GLY A 278 6.73 -10.60 0.38
C GLY A 278 7.52 -11.56 -0.51
N TYR A 279 8.22 -11.06 -1.54
CA TYR A 279 9.13 -11.87 -2.34
C TYR A 279 10.52 -11.97 -1.70
N ASP A 280 11.16 -13.12 -1.86
CA ASP A 280 12.57 -13.28 -1.51
C ASP A 280 13.45 -12.60 -2.56
N THR A 281 14.01 -11.44 -2.20
CA THR A 281 14.92 -10.69 -3.06
C THR A 281 16.38 -10.97 -2.77
N TYR A 282 16.71 -11.56 -1.63
CA TYR A 282 18.12 -11.80 -1.21
C TYR A 282 18.83 -12.79 -2.12
N TYR A 283 18.13 -13.85 -2.53
CA TYR A 283 18.68 -14.82 -3.46
C TYR A 283 19.07 -14.17 -4.79
N ARG A 284 18.15 -13.41 -5.40
CA ARG A 284 18.42 -12.73 -6.67
C ARG A 284 19.46 -11.62 -6.56
N ALA A 285 19.51 -10.90 -5.45
CA ALA A 285 20.54 -9.90 -5.19
C ALA A 285 21.95 -10.56 -5.12
N ALA A 286 22.08 -11.68 -4.42
CA ALA A 286 23.32 -12.42 -4.37
C ALA A 286 23.78 -12.95 -5.75
N ARG A 287 22.84 -13.45 -6.55
CA ARG A 287 23.10 -13.89 -7.93
C ARG A 287 23.47 -12.73 -8.85
N ALA A 288 22.83 -11.59 -8.74
CA ALA A 288 23.18 -10.38 -9.48
C ALA A 288 24.61 -9.93 -9.20
N VAL A 289 25.00 -9.86 -7.91
CA VAL A 289 26.38 -9.56 -7.52
C VAL A 289 27.36 -10.57 -8.07
N GLU A 290 27.06 -11.89 -8.02
CA GLU A 290 27.89 -12.93 -8.59
C GLU A 290 28.10 -12.74 -10.09
N ILE A 291 27.05 -12.47 -10.86
CA ILE A 291 27.12 -12.24 -12.30
C ILE A 291 28.02 -11.02 -12.62
N TYR A 292 27.80 -9.91 -11.94
CA TYR A 292 28.56 -8.68 -12.22
C TYR A 292 30.03 -8.74 -11.76
N THR A 293 30.39 -9.60 -10.79
CA THR A 293 31.70 -9.56 -10.13
C THR A 293 32.56 -10.81 -10.32
N THR A 294 32.02 -11.88 -10.94
CA THR A 294 32.78 -13.11 -11.12
C THR A 294 33.93 -12.94 -12.11
N ALA A 295 35.12 -13.50 -11.75
CA ALA A 295 36.27 -13.58 -12.65
C ALA A 295 36.25 -14.84 -13.54
N SER A 296 35.27 -15.73 -13.37
CA SER A 296 35.20 -17.02 -14.04
C SER A 296 34.11 -17.03 -15.11
N ALA A 297 34.52 -17.13 -16.38
CA ALA A 297 33.61 -17.30 -17.51
C ALA A 297 32.68 -18.51 -17.39
N GLN A 298 33.16 -19.61 -16.75
CA GLN A 298 32.34 -20.80 -16.53
C GLN A 298 31.24 -20.55 -15.50
N VAL A 299 31.56 -19.86 -14.40
CA VAL A 299 30.57 -19.49 -13.37
C VAL A 299 29.56 -18.52 -13.97
N LEU A 300 30.01 -17.52 -14.72
CA LEU A 300 29.15 -16.55 -15.38
C LEU A 300 28.12 -17.23 -16.29
N LYS A 301 28.57 -18.08 -17.23
CA LYS A 301 27.67 -18.80 -18.15
C LYS A 301 26.66 -19.65 -17.39
N LYS A 302 27.13 -20.43 -16.41
CA LYS A 302 26.27 -21.28 -15.60
C LYS A 302 25.20 -20.47 -14.86
N THR A 303 25.58 -19.38 -14.19
CA THR A 303 24.65 -18.58 -13.41
C THR A 303 23.63 -17.87 -14.31
N VAL A 304 24.05 -17.31 -15.44
CA VAL A 304 23.15 -16.66 -16.42
C VAL A 304 22.15 -17.64 -17.00
N GLU A 305 22.59 -18.89 -17.33
CA GLU A 305 21.72 -19.95 -17.83
C GLU A 305 20.73 -20.44 -16.76
N GLU A 306 21.19 -20.69 -15.54
CA GLU A 306 20.34 -21.11 -14.40
C GLU A 306 19.25 -20.07 -14.09
N GLU A 307 19.58 -18.79 -14.14
CA GLU A 307 18.67 -17.68 -13.83
C GLU A 307 17.87 -17.22 -15.06
N GLN A 308 18.09 -17.81 -16.23
CA GLN A 308 17.41 -17.49 -17.50
C GLN A 308 17.54 -16.02 -17.90
N ILE A 309 18.65 -15.38 -17.59
CA ILE A 309 18.91 -13.97 -17.93
C ILE A 309 19.28 -13.89 -19.41
N THR A 310 18.53 -13.06 -20.16
CA THR A 310 18.74 -12.90 -21.61
C THR A 310 19.70 -11.76 -21.92
N TYR A 311 19.62 -10.66 -21.14
CA TYR A 311 20.43 -9.46 -21.32
C TYR A 311 20.97 -8.95 -19.99
N ILE A 312 22.16 -8.33 -20.03
CA ILE A 312 22.79 -7.68 -18.89
C ILE A 312 23.03 -6.22 -19.27
N LEU A 313 22.50 -5.28 -18.47
CA LEU A 313 22.74 -3.85 -18.64
C LEU A 313 23.94 -3.44 -17.78
N PHE A 314 24.87 -2.72 -18.40
CA PHE A 314 25.97 -2.03 -17.70
C PHE A 314 25.72 -0.54 -17.67
N GLU A 315 25.99 0.05 -16.51
CA GLU A 315 26.05 1.50 -16.33
C GLU A 315 27.49 1.88 -15.97
N GLU A 316 27.98 2.97 -16.54
CA GLU A 316 29.35 3.43 -16.26
C GLU A 316 29.55 3.70 -14.75
N GLY A 317 30.64 3.19 -14.20
CA GLY A 317 30.97 3.39 -12.79
C GLY A 317 30.23 2.51 -11.78
N MET A 318 29.54 1.46 -12.22
CA MET A 318 28.90 0.47 -11.35
C MET A 318 29.90 -0.11 -10.32
N LYS A 319 29.50 -0.14 -9.06
CA LYS A 319 30.25 -0.75 -7.96
C LYS A 319 29.34 -1.59 -7.08
N PHE A 320 29.86 -2.69 -6.59
CA PHE A 320 29.19 -3.60 -5.66
C PHE A 320 29.95 -3.66 -4.34
N GLU A 321 29.63 -2.75 -3.41
CA GLU A 321 30.33 -2.62 -2.13
C GLU A 321 31.85 -2.57 -2.31
N GLU A 322 32.57 -3.66 -1.92
CA GLU A 322 34.02 -3.79 -2.05
C GLU A 322 34.49 -4.49 -3.33
N LYS A 323 33.56 -4.93 -4.20
CA LYS A 323 33.87 -5.67 -5.43
C LYS A 323 33.75 -4.78 -6.65
N GLU A 324 34.70 -4.91 -7.57
CA GLU A 324 34.63 -4.24 -8.88
C GLU A 324 33.77 -5.05 -9.86
N CYS A 325 33.05 -4.36 -10.72
CA CYS A 325 32.33 -4.98 -11.81
C CYS A 325 33.35 -5.55 -12.83
N ARG A 326 33.16 -6.79 -13.26
CA ARG A 326 34.02 -7.49 -14.21
C ARG A 326 33.40 -7.45 -15.61
N GLU A 327 33.28 -6.21 -16.12
CA GLU A 327 32.79 -5.98 -17.50
C GLU A 327 33.64 -6.72 -18.52
N ASP A 328 34.96 -6.83 -18.31
CA ASP A 328 35.90 -7.57 -19.14
C ASP A 328 35.48 -9.04 -19.31
N VAL A 329 35.20 -9.73 -18.22
CA VAL A 329 34.80 -11.15 -18.24
C VAL A 329 33.44 -11.35 -18.92
N ILE A 330 32.51 -10.43 -18.68
CA ILE A 330 31.18 -10.49 -19.28
C ILE A 330 31.27 -10.23 -20.78
N ALA A 331 32.03 -9.21 -21.19
CA ALA A 331 32.28 -8.87 -22.59
C ALA A 331 32.92 -10.03 -23.37
N ASP A 332 33.93 -10.68 -22.79
CA ASP A 332 34.64 -11.80 -23.43
C ASP A 332 33.82 -13.09 -23.45
N THR A 333 32.86 -13.23 -22.54
CA THR A 333 32.09 -14.48 -22.37
C THR A 333 30.76 -14.47 -23.08
N LEU A 334 30.11 -13.32 -23.17
CA LEU A 334 28.78 -13.10 -23.76
C LEU A 334 28.90 -12.16 -24.97
N SER A 335 27.98 -12.30 -25.93
CA SER A 335 27.95 -11.38 -27.08
C SER A 335 27.50 -10.00 -26.61
N LEU A 336 28.35 -9.00 -26.78
CA LEU A 336 28.04 -7.61 -26.45
C LEU A 336 27.22 -6.92 -27.55
N ILE A 337 26.17 -6.23 -27.13
CA ILE A 337 25.46 -5.28 -27.97
C ILE A 337 25.77 -3.88 -27.39
N HIS A 338 26.65 -3.15 -28.10
CA HIS A 338 26.93 -1.76 -27.76
C HIS A 338 25.84 -0.84 -28.32
N ILE A 339 25.05 -0.26 -27.40
CA ILE A 339 24.19 0.85 -27.74
C ILE A 339 24.95 2.12 -27.34
N SER A 340 25.65 2.73 -28.30
CA SER A 340 26.35 3.98 -28.07
C SER A 340 25.37 5.11 -27.92
N GLU A 341 25.05 5.45 -26.67
CA GLU A 341 24.52 6.77 -26.34
C GLU A 341 25.62 7.61 -25.72
N PRO A 342 25.69 8.89 -26.07
CA PRO A 342 26.46 9.83 -25.30
C PRO A 342 25.75 9.89 -23.94
N THR A 343 26.32 9.24 -22.91
CA THR A 343 25.94 9.39 -21.51
C THR A 343 25.98 10.87 -21.18
N ARG A 344 24.87 11.57 -21.29
CA ARG A 344 24.70 12.80 -20.56
C ARG A 344 24.56 12.40 -19.11
N GLN A 345 25.69 12.44 -18.39
CA GLN A 345 25.67 12.55 -16.97
C GLN A 345 24.58 13.54 -16.59
N ALA A 346 23.61 13.09 -15.80
CA ALA A 346 22.83 13.98 -14.98
C ALA A 346 23.84 14.62 -14.03
N GLU A 347 24.32 15.82 -14.35
CA GLU A 347 25.04 16.64 -13.40
C GLU A 347 24.10 16.90 -12.24
N ILE A 348 24.31 16.14 -11.17
CA ILE A 348 23.80 16.46 -9.84
C ILE A 348 24.72 17.58 -9.34
N SER A 349 24.31 18.81 -9.57
CA SER A 349 24.89 19.99 -8.95
C SER A 349 24.05 20.41 -7.75
#